data_9e7eeb65319d9c6e0738624c6b530280
#
_entry.id   9e7eeb65319d9c6e0738624c6b530280
#
_cell.length_a   1.000
_cell.length_b   1.000
_cell.length_c   1.000
_cell.angle_alpha   90.00
_cell.angle_beta   90.00
_cell.angle_gamma   90.00
#
_symmetry.space_group_name_H-M   'P 1'
#
loop_
_entity.id
_entity.type
_entity.pdbx_description
1 polymer ?
#
loop_
_entity_poly.entity_id
_entity_poly.type
_entity_poly.pdbx_seq_one_letter_code
_entity_poly.pdbx_strand_id
1 'polypeptide(L)'
;CTGVLPVTMDDLTSGYNIAEILTLKPDFTEMLGFNHEEAAEYLRYVIRKYGNNEDRFDELWTLIVNNYDGYRFLPNAHPLFNSTILTYFFKNFAELSGGVPDEMVDENLRTDVNWIRRLTITLENAKEMLDALVIDGELIYSQPDLRSKFNKQKFFDPDFYPVSLYYLGMTTLKDNYVMVLPNLTAQSIYMNYYNELNQISDDARCFVPAYRLFMDHRKLE
;
A
#
# COMPACT_ATOMS: atom_id res chain seq x y z
N CYS A 1 -15.93 -16.83 3.64
CA CYS A 1 -14.59 -16.72 4.22
C CYS A 1 -13.99 -15.39 3.75
N THR A 2 -13.54 -14.59 4.69
CA THR A 2 -12.74 -13.42 4.42
C THR A 2 -11.29 -13.73 4.77
N GLY A 3 -10.34 -13.35 3.93
CA GLY A 3 -8.91 -13.55 4.17
C GLY A 3 -8.13 -12.40 3.55
N VAL A 4 -7.00 -12.07 4.13
CA VAL A 4 -6.09 -11.03 3.61
C VAL A 4 -5.53 -11.43 2.24
N LEU A 5 -5.36 -12.72 2.00
CA LEU A 5 -4.84 -13.26 0.74
C LEU A 5 -5.85 -14.23 0.13
N PRO A 6 -6.09 -14.19 -1.20
CA PRO A 6 -6.93 -15.16 -1.90
C PRO A 6 -6.21 -16.50 -2.10
N VAL A 7 -5.50 -16.96 -1.07
CA VAL A 7 -4.86 -18.26 -1.08
C VAL A 7 -5.93 -19.33 -0.97
N THR A 8 -6.13 -20.08 -2.03
CA THR A 8 -6.99 -21.25 -2.00
C THR A 8 -6.30 -22.32 -1.17
N MET A 9 -6.97 -22.78 -0.13
CA MET A 9 -6.57 -24.00 0.54
C MET A 9 -6.96 -25.17 -0.37
N ASP A 10 -6.07 -25.52 -1.30
CA ASP A 10 -6.28 -26.61 -2.26
C ASP A 10 -6.64 -27.95 -1.57
N ASP A 11 -6.20 -28.12 -0.32
CA ASP A 11 -6.48 -29.34 0.46
C ASP A 11 -7.89 -29.39 1.08
N LEU A 12 -8.63 -28.27 1.10
CA LEU A 12 -9.98 -28.20 1.68
C LEU A 12 -11.10 -28.12 0.65
N THR A 13 -10.79 -27.94 -0.63
CA THR A 13 -11.80 -27.83 -1.68
C THR A 13 -11.88 -29.07 -2.53
N SER A 14 -12.08 -30.24 -1.90
CA SER A 14 -12.47 -31.43 -2.63
C SER A 14 -13.85 -31.21 -3.27
N GLY A 15 -13.88 -30.78 -4.52
CA GLY A 15 -15.04 -30.92 -5.39
C GLY A 15 -16.06 -29.77 -5.45
N TYR A 16 -16.09 -28.81 -4.52
CA TYR A 16 -17.02 -27.67 -4.54
C TYR A 16 -16.28 -26.35 -4.71
N ASN A 17 -16.03 -26.00 -5.97
CA ASN A 17 -15.34 -24.74 -6.34
C ASN A 17 -16.32 -23.55 -6.36
N ILE A 18 -17.00 -23.29 -5.22
CA ILE A 18 -18.06 -22.28 -5.09
C ILE A 18 -17.48 -20.89 -4.72
N ALA A 19 -16.22 -20.83 -4.25
CA ALA A 19 -15.60 -19.58 -3.85
C ALA A 19 -15.25 -18.71 -5.05
N GLU A 20 -15.76 -17.50 -5.06
CA GLU A 20 -15.49 -16.47 -6.07
C GLU A 20 -14.62 -15.37 -5.48
N ILE A 21 -13.63 -14.88 -6.26
CA ILE A 21 -12.82 -13.72 -5.87
C ILE A 21 -13.60 -12.46 -6.20
N LEU A 22 -14.01 -11.71 -5.19
CA LEU A 22 -14.78 -10.48 -5.34
C LEU A 22 -13.88 -9.24 -5.50
N THR A 23 -12.63 -9.30 -5.07
CA THR A 23 -11.68 -8.19 -4.98
C THR A 23 -11.56 -7.38 -6.29
N LEU A 24 -11.64 -8.06 -7.44
CA LEU A 24 -11.46 -7.44 -8.75
C LEU A 24 -12.79 -7.23 -9.51
N LYS A 25 -13.92 -7.30 -8.82
CA LYS A 25 -15.22 -7.04 -9.43
C LYS A 25 -15.62 -5.59 -9.23
N PRO A 26 -16.15 -4.93 -10.29
CA PRO A 26 -16.54 -3.51 -10.22
C PRO A 26 -17.48 -3.18 -9.07
N ASP A 27 -18.45 -4.05 -8.77
CA ASP A 27 -19.46 -3.84 -7.74
C ASP A 27 -18.90 -3.88 -6.30
N PHE A 28 -17.66 -4.33 -6.13
CA PHE A 28 -17.03 -4.52 -4.82
C PHE A 28 -15.75 -3.69 -4.63
N THR A 29 -15.43 -2.80 -5.56
CA THR A 29 -14.19 -2.00 -5.52
C THR A 29 -14.10 -1.08 -4.31
N GLU A 30 -15.23 -0.62 -3.77
CA GLU A 30 -15.31 0.26 -2.60
C GLU A 30 -15.77 -0.47 -1.32
N MET A 31 -15.82 -1.80 -1.35
CA MET A 31 -16.29 -2.59 -0.20
C MET A 31 -15.30 -2.58 0.97
N LEU A 32 -14.01 -2.43 0.70
CA LEU A 32 -12.94 -2.41 1.69
C LEU A 32 -12.11 -1.13 1.53
N GLY A 33 -11.80 -0.46 2.64
CA GLY A 33 -11.14 0.83 2.65
C GLY A 33 -12.10 1.96 2.99
N PHE A 34 -11.62 3.19 2.92
CA PHE A 34 -12.44 4.39 3.02
C PHE A 34 -12.34 5.16 1.70
N ASN A 35 -13.48 5.60 1.17
CA ASN A 35 -13.48 6.57 0.09
C ASN A 35 -13.17 7.98 0.63
N HIS A 36 -12.98 8.94 -0.27
CA HIS A 36 -12.60 10.31 0.10
C HIS A 36 -13.66 11.01 0.96
N GLU A 37 -14.93 10.74 0.71
CA GLU A 37 -16.03 11.36 1.45
C GLU A 37 -16.07 10.85 2.90
N GLU A 38 -16.01 9.52 3.08
CA GLU A 38 -15.98 8.87 4.39
C GLU A 38 -14.74 9.28 5.19
N ALA A 39 -13.57 9.30 4.56
CA ALA A 39 -12.32 9.71 5.21
C ALA A 39 -12.37 11.20 5.64
N ALA A 40 -12.91 12.07 4.78
CA ALA A 40 -13.06 13.49 5.09
C ALA A 40 -14.06 13.74 6.23
N GLU A 41 -15.19 13.02 6.23
CA GLU A 41 -16.19 13.12 7.30
C GLU A 41 -15.58 12.67 8.64
N TYR A 42 -14.87 11.54 8.63
CA TYR A 42 -14.24 11.03 9.83
C TYR A 42 -13.11 11.94 10.33
N LEU A 43 -12.32 12.52 9.44
CA LEU A 43 -11.30 13.51 9.81
C LEU A 43 -11.93 14.73 10.49
N ARG A 44 -13.03 15.29 9.94
CA ARG A 44 -13.74 16.41 10.57
C ARG A 44 -14.26 16.06 11.96
N TYR A 45 -14.79 14.83 12.10
CA TYR A 45 -15.25 14.34 13.41
C TYR A 45 -14.08 14.28 14.42
N VAL A 46 -12.95 13.72 14.05
CA VAL A 46 -11.78 13.56 14.93
C VAL A 46 -11.17 14.91 15.28
N ILE A 47 -11.07 15.84 14.32
CA ILE A 47 -10.61 17.22 14.58
C ILE A 47 -11.51 17.91 15.61
N ARG A 48 -12.84 17.87 15.43
CA ARG A 48 -13.79 18.48 16.38
C ARG A 48 -13.71 17.88 17.78
N LYS A 49 -13.42 16.59 17.87
CA LYS A 49 -13.41 15.88 19.14
C LYS A 49 -12.10 15.97 19.90
N TYR A 50 -10.98 15.97 19.20
CA TYR A 50 -9.65 15.85 19.79
C TYR A 50 -8.70 16.98 19.36
N GLY A 51 -8.98 17.63 18.24
CA GLY A 51 -8.19 18.76 17.74
C GLY A 51 -8.67 20.06 18.35
N ASN A 52 -7.76 20.88 18.80
CA ASN A 52 -8.08 22.19 19.40
C ASN A 52 -8.36 23.30 18.37
N ASN A 53 -8.26 23.01 17.06
CA ASN A 53 -8.42 23.99 15.99
C ASN A 53 -9.03 23.33 14.73
N GLU A 54 -10.24 23.75 14.36
CA GLU A 54 -10.95 23.28 13.16
C GLU A 54 -10.31 23.76 11.85
N ASP A 55 -9.51 24.84 11.88
CA ASP A 55 -8.84 25.40 10.70
C ASP A 55 -7.75 24.48 10.11
N ARG A 56 -7.39 23.39 10.82
CA ARG A 56 -6.35 22.44 10.40
C ARG A 56 -6.84 21.39 9.42
N PHE A 57 -8.10 21.44 8.97
CA PHE A 57 -8.63 20.39 8.09
C PHE A 57 -7.82 20.22 6.80
N ASP A 58 -7.53 21.31 6.09
CA ASP A 58 -6.85 21.24 4.78
C ASP A 58 -5.41 20.75 4.91
N GLU A 59 -4.69 21.16 5.97
CA GLU A 59 -3.35 20.66 6.29
C GLU A 59 -3.39 19.15 6.53
N LEU A 60 -4.27 18.70 7.42
CA LEU A 60 -4.38 17.28 7.80
C LEU A 60 -4.94 16.44 6.65
N TRP A 61 -5.86 16.98 5.86
CA TRP A 61 -6.38 16.31 4.66
C TRP A 61 -5.28 16.05 3.65
N THR A 62 -4.48 17.06 3.34
CA THR A 62 -3.32 16.91 2.45
C THR A 62 -2.33 15.88 2.98
N LEU A 63 -2.08 15.89 4.29
CA LEU A 63 -1.21 14.91 4.93
C LEU A 63 -1.72 13.48 4.76
N ILE A 64 -2.99 13.20 5.09
CA ILE A 64 -3.55 11.84 5.03
C ILE A 64 -3.71 11.36 3.59
N VAL A 65 -4.06 12.23 2.65
CA VAL A 65 -4.14 11.87 1.22
C VAL A 65 -2.77 11.44 0.72
N ASN A 66 -1.73 12.23 0.97
CA ASN A 66 -0.38 11.91 0.50
C ASN A 66 0.19 10.61 1.11
N ASN A 67 -0.17 10.31 2.35
CA ASN A 67 0.42 9.17 3.08
C ASN A 67 -0.40 7.89 3.00
N TYR A 68 -1.73 7.94 2.81
CA TYR A 68 -2.59 6.78 3.03
C TYR A 68 -3.58 6.47 1.91
N ASP A 69 -3.77 7.39 0.95
CA ASP A 69 -4.63 7.20 -0.22
C ASP A 69 -3.94 6.39 -1.33
N GLY A 70 -4.62 6.16 -2.43
CA GLY A 70 -4.05 5.66 -3.68
C GLY A 70 -4.28 4.19 -3.98
N TYR A 71 -4.94 3.44 -3.10
CA TYR A 71 -5.24 2.01 -3.33
C TYR A 71 -6.39 1.83 -4.32
N ARG A 72 -6.16 1.03 -5.38
CA ARG A 72 -7.18 0.71 -6.40
C ARG A 72 -7.30 -0.78 -6.59
N PHE A 73 -8.54 -1.27 -6.59
CA PHE A 73 -8.87 -2.66 -6.90
C PHE A 73 -9.13 -2.91 -8.38
N LEU A 74 -9.38 -1.85 -9.15
CA LEU A 74 -9.40 -1.85 -10.61
C LEU A 74 -8.67 -0.62 -11.14
N PRO A 75 -8.05 -0.69 -12.33
CA PRO A 75 -7.27 0.41 -12.90
C PRO A 75 -8.01 1.74 -12.99
N ASN A 76 -9.30 1.68 -13.30
CA ASN A 76 -10.15 2.87 -13.47
C ASN A 76 -11.05 3.15 -12.25
N ALA A 77 -10.88 2.42 -11.16
CA ALA A 77 -11.63 2.67 -9.92
C ALA A 77 -11.10 3.92 -9.20
N HIS A 78 -11.97 4.54 -8.41
CA HIS A 78 -11.55 5.60 -7.51
C HIS A 78 -10.52 5.08 -6.51
N PRO A 79 -9.50 5.87 -6.17
CA PRO A 79 -8.56 5.50 -5.12
C PRO A 79 -9.25 5.47 -3.77
N LEU A 80 -8.78 4.57 -2.91
CA LEU A 80 -9.27 4.39 -1.56
C LEU A 80 -8.12 4.52 -0.57
N PHE A 81 -8.46 4.96 0.63
CA PHE A 81 -7.57 4.88 1.77
C PHE A 81 -7.51 3.44 2.31
N ASN A 82 -6.31 3.00 2.65
CA ASN A 82 -6.16 1.77 3.42
C ASN A 82 -6.73 1.96 4.84
N SER A 83 -7.75 1.18 5.18
CA SER A 83 -8.48 1.33 6.45
C SER A 83 -7.59 1.15 7.68
N THR A 84 -6.65 0.21 7.63
CA THR A 84 -5.74 -0.09 8.75
C THR A 84 -4.82 1.09 9.04
N ILE A 85 -4.19 1.64 8.00
CA ILE A 85 -3.22 2.73 8.15
C ILE A 85 -3.93 4.04 8.51
N LEU A 86 -5.06 4.33 7.87
CA LEU A 86 -5.83 5.53 8.18
C LEU A 86 -6.38 5.49 9.62
N THR A 87 -6.85 4.34 10.08
CA THR A 87 -7.31 4.18 11.46
C THR A 87 -6.17 4.35 12.47
N TYR A 88 -4.96 3.89 12.14
CA TYR A 88 -3.78 4.14 12.95
C TYR A 88 -3.52 5.63 13.12
N PHE A 89 -3.56 6.40 12.04
CA PHE A 89 -3.42 7.87 12.11
C PHE A 89 -4.45 8.50 13.04
N PHE A 90 -5.73 8.19 12.85
CA PHE A 90 -6.80 8.77 13.67
C PHE A 90 -6.69 8.41 15.16
N LYS A 91 -6.28 7.18 15.46
CA LYS A 91 -6.04 6.73 16.83
C LYS A 91 -4.92 7.54 17.47
N ASN A 92 -3.77 7.66 16.81
CA ASN A 92 -2.64 8.44 17.34
C ASN A 92 -2.95 9.93 17.45
N PHE A 93 -3.65 10.50 16.49
CA PHE A 93 -4.10 11.88 16.54
C PHE A 93 -4.99 12.15 17.78
N ALA A 94 -5.88 11.21 18.10
CA ALA A 94 -6.73 11.30 19.29
C ALA A 94 -5.90 11.16 20.59
N GLU A 95 -4.98 10.22 20.66
CA GLU A 95 -4.10 9.97 21.83
C GLU A 95 -3.15 11.17 22.07
N LEU A 96 -2.71 11.82 21.00
CA LEU A 96 -1.84 13.02 21.07
C LEU A 96 -2.63 14.34 21.19
N SER A 97 -3.94 14.27 21.51
CA SER A 97 -4.80 15.44 21.69
C SER A 97 -4.76 16.41 20.49
N GLY A 98 -4.80 15.88 19.26
CA GLY A 98 -4.75 16.65 18.02
C GLY A 98 -3.33 16.84 17.46
N GLY A 99 -2.33 16.19 18.03
CA GLY A 99 -0.98 16.13 17.48
C GLY A 99 -0.88 15.14 16.31
N VAL A 100 -0.01 15.47 15.35
CA VAL A 100 0.34 14.54 14.26
C VAL A 100 1.39 13.57 14.79
N PRO A 101 1.24 12.26 14.55
CA PRO A 101 2.24 11.28 14.95
C PRO A 101 3.57 11.51 14.21
N ASP A 102 4.69 11.35 14.90
CA ASP A 102 6.02 11.46 14.30
C ASP A 102 6.25 10.37 13.24
N GLU A 103 5.70 9.17 13.48
CA GLU A 103 5.75 8.05 12.55
C GLU A 103 4.37 7.82 11.91
N MET A 104 4.34 7.85 10.57
CA MET A 104 3.11 7.65 9.79
C MET A 104 2.71 6.18 9.64
N VAL A 105 3.48 5.25 10.22
CA VAL A 105 3.30 3.80 10.03
C VAL A 105 3.37 3.08 11.36
N ASP A 106 2.40 2.20 11.61
CA ASP A 106 2.43 1.27 12.75
C ASP A 106 3.58 0.25 12.60
N GLU A 107 4.18 -0.15 13.71
CA GLU A 107 5.16 -1.23 13.75
C GLU A 107 4.63 -2.54 13.15
N ASN A 108 3.32 -2.79 13.22
CA ASN A 108 2.70 -3.95 12.58
C ASN A 108 2.77 -3.90 11.04
N LEU A 109 2.72 -2.73 10.43
CA LEU A 109 2.98 -2.57 9.00
C LEU A 109 4.45 -2.78 8.65
N ARG A 110 5.35 -2.57 9.60
CA ARG A 110 6.76 -2.96 9.44
C ARG A 110 6.94 -4.48 9.42
N THR A 111 5.99 -5.26 9.94
CA THR A 111 6.03 -6.73 9.78
C THR A 111 5.76 -7.15 8.34
N ASP A 112 5.03 -6.36 7.56
CA ASP A 112 4.84 -6.61 6.13
C ASP A 112 6.15 -6.38 5.35
N VAL A 113 7.06 -5.52 5.83
CA VAL A 113 8.43 -5.42 5.33
C VAL A 113 9.18 -6.75 5.46
N ASN A 114 8.92 -7.54 6.48
CA ASN A 114 9.52 -8.88 6.61
C ASN A 114 9.04 -9.85 5.52
N TRP A 115 7.82 -9.66 5.00
CA TRP A 115 7.35 -10.41 3.84
C TRP A 115 8.06 -9.99 2.57
N ILE A 116 8.27 -8.67 2.36
CA ILE A 116 9.08 -8.16 1.24
C ILE A 116 10.48 -8.73 1.31
N ARG A 117 11.12 -8.69 2.48
CA ARG A 117 12.45 -9.29 2.69
C ARG A 117 12.49 -10.76 2.35
N ARG A 118 11.52 -11.55 2.83
CA ARG A 118 11.45 -12.98 2.54
C ARG A 118 11.27 -13.24 1.05
N LEU A 119 10.38 -12.50 0.40
CA LEU A 119 10.18 -12.60 -1.04
C LEU A 119 11.47 -12.24 -1.79
N THR A 120 12.13 -11.14 -1.45
CA THR A 120 13.34 -10.67 -2.14
C THR A 120 14.54 -11.61 -1.93
N ILE A 121 14.69 -12.21 -0.75
CA ILE A 121 15.78 -13.18 -0.50
C ILE A 121 15.53 -14.51 -1.22
N THR A 122 14.27 -14.87 -1.40
CA THR A 122 13.88 -16.19 -1.96
C THR A 122 13.85 -16.17 -3.49
N LEU A 123 13.64 -15.00 -4.11
CA LEU A 123 13.37 -14.87 -5.54
C LEU A 123 14.54 -14.20 -6.26
N GLU A 124 15.06 -14.85 -7.30
CA GLU A 124 16.22 -14.37 -8.08
C GLU A 124 15.98 -13.00 -8.73
N ASN A 125 14.76 -12.72 -9.21
CA ASN A 125 14.39 -11.48 -9.90
C ASN A 125 13.82 -10.38 -8.98
N ALA A 126 13.67 -10.65 -7.69
CA ALA A 126 13.04 -9.70 -6.77
C ALA A 126 13.81 -8.39 -6.61
N LYS A 127 15.14 -8.45 -6.74
CA LYS A 127 15.98 -7.24 -6.70
C LYS A 127 15.71 -6.34 -7.90
N GLU A 128 15.62 -6.88 -9.11
CA GLU A 128 15.33 -6.13 -10.34
C GLU A 128 13.95 -5.47 -10.26
N MET A 129 12.97 -6.19 -9.71
CA MET A 129 11.61 -5.65 -9.51
C MET A 129 11.56 -4.57 -8.43
N LEU A 130 12.36 -4.70 -7.37
CA LEU A 130 12.50 -3.67 -6.35
C LEU A 130 13.17 -2.41 -6.94
N ASP A 131 14.21 -2.59 -7.77
CA ASP A 131 14.85 -1.50 -8.49
C ASP A 131 13.85 -0.78 -9.40
N ALA A 132 13.03 -1.51 -10.15
CA ALA A 132 11.98 -0.94 -11.00
C ALA A 132 10.96 -0.12 -10.18
N LEU A 133 10.49 -0.63 -9.04
CA LEU A 133 9.55 0.10 -8.18
C LEU A 133 10.16 1.35 -7.55
N VAL A 134 11.43 1.30 -7.13
CA VAL A 134 12.08 2.41 -6.41
C VAL A 134 12.63 3.45 -7.37
N ILE A 135 13.21 3.03 -8.49
CA ILE A 135 13.88 3.91 -9.44
C ILE A 135 12.91 4.39 -10.53
N ASP A 136 12.19 3.46 -11.16
CA ASP A 136 11.28 3.77 -12.27
C ASP A 136 9.86 4.13 -11.77
N GLY A 137 9.54 3.72 -10.54
CA GLY A 137 8.22 3.93 -9.91
C GLY A 137 7.13 3.02 -10.42
N GLU A 138 7.45 2.06 -11.30
CA GLU A 138 6.50 1.22 -12.01
C GLU A 138 6.93 -0.25 -12.01
N LEU A 139 5.95 -1.16 -11.94
CA LEU A 139 6.16 -2.59 -12.00
C LEU A 139 5.16 -3.22 -12.97
N ILE A 140 5.67 -3.96 -13.97
CA ILE A 140 4.83 -4.66 -14.95
C ILE A 140 4.27 -5.93 -14.30
N TYR A 141 2.99 -6.22 -14.56
CA TYR A 141 2.32 -7.42 -14.07
C TYR A 141 1.46 -8.11 -15.12
N SER A 142 1.13 -9.37 -14.87
CA SER A 142 0.25 -10.19 -15.70
C SER A 142 -1.19 -10.11 -15.20
N GLN A 143 -2.13 -9.61 -16.03
CA GLN A 143 -3.56 -9.59 -15.70
C GLN A 143 -4.16 -10.99 -15.44
N PRO A 144 -3.85 -12.02 -16.26
CA PRO A 144 -4.30 -13.38 -15.98
C PRO A 144 -3.87 -13.87 -14.59
N ASP A 145 -2.65 -13.55 -14.16
CA ASP A 145 -2.14 -13.94 -12.85
C ASP A 145 -2.87 -13.22 -11.73
N LEU A 146 -3.12 -11.92 -11.87
CA LEU A 146 -3.86 -11.13 -10.89
C LEU A 146 -5.27 -11.69 -10.65
N ARG A 147 -5.91 -12.22 -11.68
CA ARG A 147 -7.26 -12.82 -11.61
C ARG A 147 -7.27 -14.30 -11.28
N SER A 148 -6.10 -14.94 -11.23
CA SER A 148 -6.01 -16.36 -10.96
C SER A 148 -6.18 -16.66 -9.46
N LYS A 149 -6.75 -17.81 -9.17
CA LYS A 149 -6.60 -18.42 -7.84
C LYS A 149 -5.18 -18.94 -7.72
N PHE A 150 -4.56 -18.76 -6.57
CA PHE A 150 -3.21 -19.24 -6.35
C PHE A 150 -3.07 -19.93 -5.00
N ASN A 151 -2.13 -20.85 -4.93
CA ASN A 151 -1.75 -21.52 -3.70
C ASN A 151 -0.56 -20.82 -3.05
N LYS A 152 -0.17 -21.25 -1.86
CA LYS A 152 0.97 -20.69 -1.13
C LYS A 152 2.28 -20.83 -1.91
N GLN A 153 2.46 -21.85 -2.75
CA GLN A 153 3.67 -22.03 -3.53
C GLN A 153 3.77 -20.95 -4.63
N LYS A 154 2.67 -20.73 -5.36
CA LYS A 154 2.62 -19.69 -6.41
C LYS A 154 2.87 -18.29 -5.85
N PHE A 155 2.48 -18.04 -4.60
CA PHE A 155 2.75 -16.76 -3.93
C PHE A 155 4.24 -16.42 -3.83
N PHE A 156 5.10 -17.43 -3.79
CA PHE A 156 6.56 -17.32 -3.77
C PHE A 156 7.20 -17.60 -5.14
N ASP A 157 6.42 -17.61 -6.20
CA ASP A 157 6.92 -17.75 -7.57
C ASP A 157 7.47 -16.42 -8.07
N PRO A 158 8.69 -16.39 -8.66
CA PRO A 158 9.28 -15.16 -9.22
C PRO A 158 8.38 -14.43 -10.21
N ASP A 159 7.71 -15.15 -11.10
CA ASP A 159 6.83 -14.57 -12.10
C ASP A 159 5.54 -13.99 -11.48
N PHE A 160 5.16 -14.49 -10.30
CA PHE A 160 3.97 -14.05 -9.57
C PHE A 160 4.26 -12.91 -8.56
N TYR A 161 5.51 -12.54 -8.37
CA TYR A 161 5.94 -11.55 -7.37
C TYR A 161 5.16 -10.22 -7.43
N PRO A 162 4.92 -9.58 -8.60
CA PRO A 162 4.13 -8.35 -8.67
C PRO A 162 2.73 -8.51 -8.08
N VAL A 163 2.09 -9.63 -8.35
CA VAL A 163 0.75 -9.96 -7.84
C VAL A 163 0.79 -10.22 -6.33
N SER A 164 1.84 -10.85 -5.85
CA SER A 164 2.04 -11.05 -4.41
C SER A 164 2.17 -9.73 -3.66
N LEU A 165 2.91 -8.76 -4.21
CA LEU A 165 3.02 -7.42 -3.65
C LEU A 165 1.68 -6.68 -3.62
N TYR A 166 0.88 -6.82 -4.68
CA TYR A 166 -0.46 -6.24 -4.73
C TYR A 166 -1.36 -6.80 -3.62
N TYR A 167 -1.41 -8.11 -3.44
CA TYR A 167 -2.23 -8.73 -2.40
C TYR A 167 -1.73 -8.48 -0.97
N LEU A 168 -0.47 -8.15 -0.80
CA LEU A 168 0.09 -7.66 0.46
C LEU A 168 -0.22 -6.17 0.71
N GLY A 169 -0.88 -5.48 -0.22
CA GLY A 169 -1.17 -4.05 -0.11
C GLY A 169 0.07 -3.16 -0.27
N MET A 170 1.12 -3.68 -0.90
CA MET A 170 2.38 -2.97 -1.11
C MET A 170 2.41 -2.20 -2.41
N THR A 171 1.63 -2.61 -3.41
CA THR A 171 1.44 -1.94 -4.69
C THR A 171 -0.04 -1.74 -4.99
N THR A 172 -0.34 -0.89 -5.95
CA THR A 172 -1.69 -0.63 -6.44
C THR A 172 -1.71 -0.62 -7.97
N LEU A 173 -2.90 -0.76 -8.56
CA LEU A 173 -3.06 -0.77 -10.01
C LEU A 173 -3.03 0.66 -10.57
N LYS A 174 -2.09 0.95 -11.47
CA LYS A 174 -2.08 2.15 -12.29
C LYS A 174 -2.95 1.96 -13.53
N ASP A 175 -2.73 0.86 -14.24
CA ASP A 175 -3.49 0.46 -15.42
C ASP A 175 -3.56 -1.08 -15.52
N ASN A 176 -3.90 -1.60 -16.69
CA ASN A 176 -4.07 -3.03 -16.92
C ASN A 176 -2.77 -3.83 -16.93
N TYR A 177 -1.61 -3.20 -16.91
CA TYR A 177 -0.30 -3.83 -17.05
C TYR A 177 0.72 -3.31 -16.05
N VAL A 178 0.43 -2.20 -15.39
CA VAL A 178 1.38 -1.49 -14.52
C VAL A 178 0.81 -1.33 -13.12
N MET A 179 1.62 -1.70 -12.15
CA MET A 179 1.45 -1.41 -10.73
C MET A 179 2.41 -0.32 -10.28
N VAL A 180 2.02 0.46 -9.29
CA VAL A 180 2.81 1.54 -8.70
C VAL A 180 2.74 1.49 -7.17
N LEU A 181 3.60 2.23 -6.50
CA LEU A 181 3.47 2.45 -5.07
C LEU A 181 2.28 3.40 -4.80
N PRO A 182 1.35 3.06 -3.90
CA PRO A 182 0.11 3.81 -3.73
C PRO A 182 0.33 5.21 -3.15
N ASN A 183 1.27 5.38 -2.23
CA ASN A 183 1.43 6.60 -1.45
C ASN A 183 2.83 6.75 -0.84
N LEU A 184 3.07 7.88 -0.15
CA LEU A 184 4.36 8.18 0.47
C LEU A 184 4.75 7.18 1.57
N THR A 185 3.79 6.61 2.27
CA THR A 185 4.04 5.60 3.29
C THR A 185 4.62 4.32 2.66
N ALA A 186 3.99 3.80 1.61
CA ALA A 186 4.52 2.67 0.86
C ALA A 186 5.90 2.98 0.27
N GLN A 187 6.07 4.17 -0.32
CA GLN A 187 7.36 4.60 -0.87
C GLN A 187 8.46 4.64 0.20
N SER A 188 8.16 5.16 1.39
CA SER A 188 9.11 5.21 2.51
C SER A 188 9.55 3.80 2.95
N ILE A 189 8.60 2.85 3.04
CA ILE A 189 8.88 1.46 3.39
C ILE A 189 9.83 0.83 2.36
N TYR A 190 9.52 0.97 1.06
CA TYR A 190 10.35 0.41 0.00
C TYR A 190 11.73 1.05 -0.06
N MET A 191 11.81 2.38 0.13
CA MET A 191 13.09 3.09 0.14
C MET A 191 13.99 2.64 1.30
N ASN A 192 13.41 2.48 2.50
CA ASN A 192 14.17 1.99 3.66
C ASN A 192 14.71 0.58 3.40
N TYR A 193 13.88 -0.28 2.82
CA TYR A 193 14.28 -1.63 2.48
C TYR A 193 15.35 -1.67 1.37
N TYR A 194 15.19 -0.84 0.33
CA TYR A 194 16.17 -0.68 -0.73
C TYR A 194 17.54 -0.24 -0.20
N ASN A 195 17.55 0.75 0.69
CA ASN A 195 18.78 1.25 1.33
C ASN A 195 19.45 0.15 2.15
N GLU A 196 18.68 -0.63 2.89
CA GLU A 196 19.20 -1.76 3.67
C GLU A 196 19.85 -2.83 2.78
N LEU A 197 19.16 -3.24 1.70
CA LEU A 197 19.70 -4.21 0.74
C LEU A 197 21.00 -3.77 0.07
N ASN A 198 21.10 -2.49 -0.27
CA ASN A 198 22.25 -1.92 -0.93
C ASN A 198 23.32 -1.43 0.06
N GLN A 199 23.17 -1.69 1.36
CA GLN A 199 24.10 -1.28 2.42
C GLN A 199 24.39 0.23 2.41
N ILE A 200 23.39 1.03 2.02
CA ILE A 200 23.50 2.48 2.02
C ILE A 200 23.39 2.94 3.48
N SER A 201 24.46 3.54 3.98
CA SER A 201 24.56 3.95 5.38
C SER A 201 23.54 5.06 5.74
N ASP A 202 23.19 5.14 7.03
CA ASP A 202 22.25 6.13 7.57
C ASP A 202 22.62 7.61 7.31
N ASP A 203 23.89 7.88 7.01
CA ASP A 203 24.35 9.23 6.58
C ASP A 203 23.74 9.67 5.26
N ALA A 204 23.16 8.75 4.48
CA ALA A 204 22.39 9.04 3.28
C ALA A 204 20.94 9.47 3.54
N ARG A 205 20.54 9.76 4.77
CA ARG A 205 19.23 10.39 5.09
C ARG A 205 18.96 11.68 4.33
N CYS A 206 19.97 12.26 3.70
CA CYS A 206 19.81 13.36 2.73
C CYS A 206 18.99 12.98 1.47
N PHE A 207 18.85 11.69 1.15
CA PHE A 207 18.13 11.26 -0.06
C PHE A 207 16.62 11.37 0.04
N VAL A 208 16.01 11.19 1.22
CA VAL A 208 14.56 11.27 1.39
C VAL A 208 14.02 12.69 1.09
N PRO A 209 14.64 13.78 1.56
CA PRO A 209 14.26 15.12 1.14
C PRO A 209 14.51 15.41 -0.35
N ALA A 210 15.62 14.93 -0.89
CA ALA A 210 15.94 15.10 -2.31
C ALA A 210 14.99 14.31 -3.22
N TYR A 211 14.60 13.10 -2.84
CA TYR A 211 13.60 12.31 -3.54
C TYR A 211 12.20 12.96 -3.47
N ARG A 212 11.80 13.51 -2.31
CA ARG A 212 10.55 14.28 -2.18
C ARG A 212 10.54 15.50 -3.08
N LEU A 213 11.64 16.27 -3.13
CA LEU A 213 11.81 17.40 -4.05
C LEU A 213 11.73 16.96 -5.52
N PHE A 214 12.36 15.85 -5.87
CA PHE A 214 12.32 15.30 -7.23
C PHE A 214 10.91 14.87 -7.64
N MET A 215 10.14 14.22 -6.74
CA MET A 215 8.77 13.80 -7.00
C MET A 215 7.80 15.00 -7.04
N ASP A 216 8.04 16.04 -6.25
CA ASP A 216 7.26 17.28 -6.30
C ASP A 216 7.49 18.04 -7.62
N HIS A 217 8.71 18.04 -8.16
CA HIS A 217 8.99 18.61 -9.48
C HIS A 217 8.33 17.82 -10.63
N ARG A 218 8.23 16.49 -10.55
CA ARG A 218 7.51 15.67 -11.55
C ARG A 218 5.99 15.92 -11.58
N LYS A 219 5.41 16.43 -10.51
CA LYS A 219 3.98 16.78 -10.44
C LYS A 219 3.68 18.16 -11.02
N LEU A 220 4.71 18.95 -11.37
CA LEU A 220 4.59 20.31 -11.91
C LEU A 220 4.77 20.36 -13.45
N GLU A 221 5.12 19.24 -14.10
CA GLU A 221 5.11 19.02 -15.55
C GLU A 221 3.88 18.18 -15.96
#